data_bfd69364f6fefaf518d2f8b33e64c949
#
_entry.id   bfd69364f6fefaf518d2f8b33e64c949
#
_cell.length_a   1.000
_cell.length_b   1.000
_cell.length_c   1.000
_cell.angle_alpha   90.00
_cell.angle_beta   90.00
_cell.angle_gamma   90.00
#
_symmetry.space_group_name_H-M   'P 1'
#
loop_
_entity.id
_entity.type
_entity.pdbx_description
1 polymer ?
#
loop_
_entity_poly.entity_id
_entity_poly.type
_entity_poly.pdbx_seq_one_letter_code
_entity_poly.pdbx_strand_id
1 'polypeptide(L)'
;MPVSGGVLNGKALSLPKPTYPSAARNSGASGKVVVEVTIDEQGKIIEARAVSGHPFLQQAAVQAARQARFEPAKLSGEPVKIKGTINYVFTLP
;
A
#
# COMPACT_ATOMS: atom_id res chain seq x y z
N MET A 1 -20.29 -2.34 -1.25
CA MET A 1 -19.07 -2.92 -1.88
C MET A 1 -18.07 -1.83 -2.19
N PRO A 2 -16.78 -2.06 -1.96
CA PRO A 2 -15.79 -1.05 -2.32
C PRO A 2 -15.72 -0.83 -3.82
N VAL A 3 -15.45 0.42 -4.21
CA VAL A 3 -15.20 0.77 -5.59
C VAL A 3 -13.76 0.41 -5.93
N SER A 4 -13.52 -0.15 -7.12
CA SER A 4 -12.17 -0.48 -7.56
C SER A 4 -11.41 0.79 -7.93
N GLY A 5 -10.24 1.00 -7.33
CA GLY A 5 -9.41 2.19 -7.55
C GLY A 5 -8.14 1.94 -8.34
N GLY A 6 -7.84 0.68 -8.68
CA GLY A 6 -6.60 0.36 -9.39
C GLY A 6 -5.36 0.66 -8.57
N VAL A 7 -4.31 1.19 -9.19
CA VAL A 7 -3.07 1.58 -8.51
C VAL A 7 -3.27 2.93 -7.85
N LEU A 8 -3.03 3.00 -6.55
CA LEU A 8 -3.38 4.16 -5.73
C LEU A 8 -2.20 5.06 -5.37
N ASN A 9 -0.97 4.69 -5.76
CA ASN A 9 0.23 5.43 -5.36
C ASN A 9 0.14 6.93 -5.62
N GLY A 10 -0.34 7.31 -6.80
CA GLY A 10 -0.42 8.71 -7.19
C GLY A 10 -1.52 9.51 -6.50
N LYS A 11 -2.39 8.85 -5.73
CA LYS A 11 -3.53 9.50 -5.08
C LYS A 11 -3.32 9.68 -3.57
N ALA A 12 -2.17 9.26 -3.05
CA ALA A 12 -1.93 9.31 -1.62
C ALA A 12 -1.65 10.74 -1.16
N LEU A 13 -2.27 11.15 -0.07
CA LEU A 13 -1.91 12.39 0.64
C LEU A 13 -0.62 12.19 1.41
N SER A 14 -0.43 11.01 1.96
CA SER A 14 0.77 10.62 2.66
C SER A 14 1.05 9.16 2.33
N LEU A 15 2.26 8.87 1.87
CA LEU A 15 2.69 7.52 1.52
C LEU A 15 4.08 7.29 2.11
N PRO A 16 4.15 6.89 3.39
CA PRO A 16 5.45 6.68 4.04
C PRO A 16 6.24 5.59 3.33
N LYS A 17 7.54 5.77 3.24
CA LYS A 17 8.42 4.76 2.67
C LYS A 17 8.55 3.59 3.65
N PRO A 18 8.54 2.35 3.14
CA PRO A 18 8.76 1.20 4.00
C PRO A 18 10.21 1.14 4.48
N THR A 19 10.40 0.62 5.68
CA THR A 19 11.72 0.34 6.21
C THR A 19 12.28 -0.90 5.51
N TYR A 20 13.54 -0.86 5.11
CA TYR A 20 14.19 -2.01 4.49
C TYR A 20 14.57 -3.00 5.60
N PRO A 21 13.95 -4.20 5.64
CA PRO A 21 14.25 -5.15 6.72
C PRO A 21 15.69 -5.65 6.64
N SER A 22 16.30 -5.87 7.81
CA SER A 22 17.68 -6.38 7.89
C SER A 22 17.83 -7.73 7.19
N ALA A 23 16.87 -8.63 7.40
CA ALA A 23 16.92 -9.95 6.76
C ALA A 23 16.89 -9.84 5.24
N ALA A 24 16.07 -8.92 4.72
CA ALA A 24 16.00 -8.70 3.27
C ALA A 24 17.30 -8.11 2.73
N ARG A 25 17.85 -7.14 3.45
CA ARG A 25 19.12 -6.51 3.05
C ARG A 25 20.25 -7.53 3.05
N ASN A 26 20.33 -8.35 4.09
CA ASN A 26 21.39 -9.35 4.23
C ASN A 26 21.31 -10.43 3.16
N SER A 27 20.11 -10.76 2.69
CA SER A 27 19.92 -11.78 1.66
C SER A 27 19.93 -11.21 0.25
N GLY A 28 20.03 -9.87 0.10
CA GLY A 28 19.98 -9.23 -1.20
C GLY A 28 18.60 -9.16 -1.82
N ALA A 29 17.55 -9.29 -1.02
CA ALA A 29 16.19 -9.22 -1.52
C ALA A 29 15.84 -7.80 -1.95
N SER A 30 15.26 -7.66 -3.14
CA SER A 30 14.87 -6.37 -3.69
C SER A 30 13.71 -6.59 -4.66
N GLY A 31 13.19 -5.50 -5.21
CA GLY A 31 12.17 -5.55 -6.23
C GLY A 31 10.84 -4.96 -5.78
N LYS A 32 9.80 -5.19 -6.57
CA LYS A 32 8.49 -4.61 -6.35
C LYS A 32 7.63 -5.50 -5.45
N VAL A 33 6.96 -4.87 -4.49
CA VAL A 33 5.94 -5.52 -3.67
C VAL A 33 4.62 -4.83 -3.93
N VAL A 34 3.59 -5.62 -4.24
CA VAL A 34 2.24 -5.12 -4.46
C VAL A 34 1.41 -5.42 -3.23
N VAL A 35 0.80 -4.39 -2.66
CA VAL A 35 -0.06 -4.51 -1.48
C VAL A 35 -1.49 -4.16 -1.88
N GLU A 36 -2.41 -5.09 -1.67
CA GLU A 36 -3.83 -4.84 -1.87
C GLU A 36 -4.38 -4.18 -0.61
N VAL A 37 -5.08 -3.05 -0.78
CA VAL A 37 -5.60 -2.28 0.35
C VAL A 37 -7.07 -1.97 0.15
N THR A 38 -7.76 -1.77 1.27
CA THR A 38 -9.09 -1.19 1.29
C THR A 38 -9.02 0.11 2.08
N ILE A 39 -9.51 1.19 1.48
CA ILE A 39 -9.55 2.52 2.06
C ILE A 39 -10.98 2.81 2.49
N ASP A 40 -11.15 3.31 3.71
CA ASP A 40 -12.48 3.63 4.20
C ASP A 40 -12.95 4.99 3.68
N GLU A 41 -14.16 5.38 4.09
CA GLU A 41 -14.79 6.63 3.65
C GLU A 41 -14.06 7.87 4.14
N GLN A 42 -13.13 7.71 5.08
CA GLN A 42 -12.33 8.80 5.64
C GLN A 42 -10.91 8.84 5.08
N GLY A 43 -10.57 7.95 4.16
CA GLY A 43 -9.24 7.90 3.56
C GLY A 43 -8.22 7.10 4.34
N LYS A 44 -8.66 6.29 5.31
CA LYS A 44 -7.78 5.46 6.12
C LYS A 44 -7.73 4.05 5.59
N ILE A 45 -6.57 3.40 5.76
CA ILE A 45 -6.41 2.00 5.37
C ILE A 45 -7.04 1.12 6.46
N ILE A 46 -8.02 0.30 6.08
CA ILE A 46 -8.67 -0.63 6.99
C ILE A 46 -8.26 -2.07 6.73
N GLU A 47 -7.73 -2.35 5.54
CA GLU A 47 -7.16 -3.65 5.22
C GLU A 47 -5.93 -3.45 4.35
N ALA A 48 -4.90 -4.27 4.57
CA ALA A 48 -3.69 -4.25 3.76
C ALA A 48 -3.11 -5.65 3.72
N ARG A 49 -2.79 -6.13 2.51
CA ARG A 49 -2.28 -7.48 2.30
C ARG A 49 -1.34 -7.48 1.12
N ALA A 50 -0.14 -8.07 1.32
CA ALA A 50 0.80 -8.24 0.22
C ALA A 50 0.32 -9.38 -0.68
N VAL A 51 0.22 -9.13 -1.98
CA VAL A 51 -0.24 -10.11 -2.96
C VAL A 51 0.88 -10.57 -3.88
N SER A 52 2.00 -9.87 -3.91
CA SER A 52 3.20 -10.29 -4.64
C SER A 52 4.42 -9.60 -4.07
N GLY A 53 5.59 -10.13 -4.40
CA GLY A 53 6.86 -9.59 -3.96
C GLY A 53 7.64 -10.58 -3.10
N HIS A 54 8.90 -10.25 -2.83
CA HIS A 54 9.77 -11.12 -2.05
C HIS A 54 9.24 -11.26 -0.61
N PRO A 55 9.19 -12.50 -0.06
CA PRO A 55 8.62 -12.71 1.28
C PRO A 55 9.27 -11.86 2.38
N PHE A 56 10.57 -11.59 2.29
CA PHE A 56 11.26 -10.77 3.30
C PHE A 56 10.89 -9.29 3.24
N LEU A 57 10.24 -8.84 2.16
CA LEU A 57 9.87 -7.45 1.97
C LEU A 57 8.38 -7.21 2.22
N GLN A 58 7.57 -8.26 2.19
CA GLN A 58 6.11 -8.11 2.23
C GLN A 58 5.62 -7.44 3.50
N GLN A 59 6.14 -7.83 4.66
CA GLN A 59 5.67 -7.27 5.92
C GLN A 59 5.98 -5.78 6.03
N ALA A 60 7.17 -5.38 5.59
CA ALA A 60 7.55 -3.96 5.61
C ALA A 60 6.63 -3.13 4.71
N ALA A 61 6.29 -3.67 3.53
CA ALA A 61 5.37 -2.99 2.62
C ALA A 61 3.97 -2.88 3.21
N VAL A 62 3.47 -3.94 3.85
CA VAL A 62 2.15 -3.91 4.49
C VAL A 62 2.11 -2.89 5.62
N GLN A 63 3.15 -2.83 6.44
CA GLN A 63 3.21 -1.85 7.53
C GLN A 63 3.22 -0.42 6.99
N ALA A 64 3.98 -0.16 5.94
CA ALA A 64 3.98 1.16 5.31
C ALA A 64 2.61 1.50 4.73
N ALA A 65 1.95 0.53 4.09
CA ALA A 65 0.62 0.73 3.53
C ALA A 65 -0.41 1.09 4.59
N ARG A 66 -0.33 0.48 5.77
CA ARG A 66 -1.26 0.78 6.86
C ARG A 66 -1.16 2.21 7.35
N GLN A 67 -0.02 2.86 7.15
CA GLN A 67 0.20 4.24 7.57
C GLN A 67 -0.10 5.24 6.46
N ALA A 68 -0.38 4.78 5.26
CA ALA A 68 -0.74 5.66 4.16
C ALA A 68 -2.09 6.32 4.43
N ARG A 69 -2.25 7.52 3.89
CA ARG A 69 -3.51 8.27 4.00
C ARG A 69 -3.90 8.80 2.64
N PHE A 70 -5.18 8.77 2.38
CA PHE A 70 -5.74 9.17 1.10
C PHE A 70 -6.85 10.17 1.30
N GLU A 71 -7.10 10.99 0.29
CA GLU A 71 -8.27 11.84 0.28
C GLU A 71 -9.51 10.96 0.14
N PRO A 72 -10.59 11.23 0.91
CA PRO A 72 -11.80 10.42 0.78
C PRO A 72 -12.32 10.42 -0.66
N ALA A 73 -12.59 9.23 -1.19
CA ALA A 73 -13.19 9.09 -2.51
C ALA A 73 -14.70 9.27 -2.40
N LYS A 74 -15.28 9.86 -3.43
CA LYS A 74 -16.73 10.10 -3.47
C LYS A 74 -17.32 9.57 -4.74
N LEU A 75 -18.54 9.06 -4.62
CA LEU A 75 -19.34 8.64 -5.75
C LEU A 75 -20.66 9.38 -5.64
N SER A 76 -20.98 10.22 -6.62
CA SER A 76 -22.19 11.05 -6.60
C SER A 76 -22.31 11.89 -5.31
N GLY A 77 -21.17 12.43 -4.85
CA GLY A 77 -21.11 13.27 -3.65
C GLY A 77 -21.03 12.52 -2.33
N GLU A 78 -21.16 11.20 -2.34
CA GLU A 78 -21.12 10.38 -1.12
C GLU A 78 -19.75 9.73 -0.95
N PRO A 79 -19.13 9.78 0.24
CA PRO A 79 -17.89 9.06 0.49
C PRO A 79 -18.09 7.56 0.32
N VAL A 80 -17.13 6.89 -0.32
CA VAL A 80 -17.20 5.45 -0.59
C VAL A 80 -15.89 4.80 -0.21
N LYS A 81 -15.94 3.49 0.04
CA LYS A 81 -14.75 2.68 0.22
C LYS A 81 -14.12 2.40 -1.13
N ILE A 82 -12.78 2.40 -1.15
CA ILE A 82 -12.00 2.10 -2.35
C ILE A 82 -11.14 0.88 -2.08
N LYS A 83 -11.12 -0.05 -3.03
CA LYS A 83 -10.21 -1.18 -3.01
C LYS A 83 -9.24 -1.04 -4.17
N GLY A 84 -7.96 -1.15 -3.88
CA GLY A 84 -6.95 -0.99 -4.91
C GLY A 84 -5.61 -1.51 -4.43
N THR A 85 -4.55 -1.13 -5.13
CA THR A 85 -3.21 -1.61 -4.82
C THR A 85 -2.25 -0.45 -4.64
N ILE A 86 -1.25 -0.66 -3.77
CA ILE A 86 -0.11 0.23 -3.62
C ILE A 86 1.13 -0.57 -3.99
N ASN A 87 1.97 -0.01 -4.86
CA ASN A 87 3.21 -0.63 -5.27
C ASN A 87 4.38 0.01 -4.52
N TYR A 88 5.23 -0.84 -3.95
CA TYR A 88 6.46 -0.41 -3.30
C TYR A 88 7.65 -1.02 -4.02
N VAL A 89 8.66 -0.22 -4.29
CA VAL A 89 9.88 -0.70 -4.93
C VAL A 89 11.01 -0.61 -3.91
N PHE A 90 11.62 -1.75 -3.64
CA PHE A 90 12.77 -1.86 -2.73
C PHE A 90 14.03 -2.00 -3.58
N THR A 91 14.94 -1.05 -3.43
CA THR A 91 16.22 -1.08 -4.14
C THR A 91 17.36 -1.09 -3.15
N LEU A 92 18.33 -1.96 -3.41
CA LEU A 92 19.56 -1.98 -2.63
C LEU A 92 20.48 -0.87 -3.10
N PRO A 93 21.24 -0.23 -2.17
CA PRO A 93 22.21 0.79 -2.54
C PRO A 93 23.38 0.23 -3.35
#